data_6b63ea69c465daf527bfa6fd0e6d1122
#
_entry.id   6b63ea69c465daf527bfa6fd0e6d1122
#
_cell.length_a   1.000
_cell.length_b   1.000
_cell.length_c   1.000
_cell.angle_alpha   90.00
_cell.angle_beta   90.00
_cell.angle_gamma   90.00
#
_symmetry.space_group_name_H-M   'P 1'
#
loop_
_entity.id
_entity.type
_entity.pdbx_description
1 polymer ?
#
loop_
_entity_poly.entity_id
_entity_poly.type
_entity_poly.pdbx_seq_one_letter_code
_entity_poly.pdbx_strand_id
1 'polypeptide(L)'
;MKIIYYSNPYFADCDFPLIKELREQGHQIIYILLFTKDSLKSTLIDINTPYPQNGIFKPDIYKELNIYKDFIGYNDTYIINNVIPQKSIFEKIKFAHKVIKFINSFKADYIWTTRPFQKEEWPLYFFNKVALTIHDPFPHSGENLSKEKSLNKKIALNFSKKIFILNERLKNDFCVKFKVSPLKVYTNKLGRYDCIKLFHNDQITINKKPYILFYGRISPYKGIEYLIESFLKINKLHPELNLIIAGSGKLYFDFSPYKNIKSIELRNYYINMDETAILFNNAEFIVCPYTDATQSGVIMTAFTLNKTVVASNVGAINETVIDHQTGLLVKPQNIEDLSNNISLLYTNKKLRSTIEENIKNIYSKGENSWENITKQYIDSLKK
;
A
#
# COMPACT_ATOMS: atom_id res chain seq x y z
N MET A 1 -5.06 23.00 10.30
CA MET A 1 -3.72 22.68 10.82
C MET A 1 -2.71 22.81 9.69
N LYS A 2 -1.47 23.15 10.03
CA LYS A 2 -0.33 23.15 9.11
C LYS A 2 0.53 21.93 9.39
N ILE A 3 0.65 21.03 8.42
CA ILE A 3 1.31 19.73 8.57
C ILE A 3 2.39 19.59 7.50
N ILE A 4 3.59 19.19 7.89
CA ILE A 4 4.58 18.66 6.97
C ILE A 4 4.37 17.16 6.89
N TYR A 5 3.99 16.69 5.70
CA TYR A 5 3.89 15.25 5.44
C TYR A 5 5.19 14.79 4.77
N TYR A 6 5.99 13.99 5.50
CA TYR A 6 7.32 13.58 5.07
C TYR A 6 7.38 12.07 4.85
N SER A 7 7.44 11.67 3.61
CA SER A 7 7.36 10.27 3.18
C SER A 7 8.39 9.93 2.11
N ASN A 8 8.30 8.72 1.58
CA ASN A 8 9.08 8.24 0.44
C ASN A 8 8.16 7.57 -0.61
N PRO A 9 8.65 7.32 -1.85
CA PRO A 9 7.86 6.75 -2.93
C PRO A 9 7.18 5.40 -2.67
N TYR A 10 7.64 4.63 -1.68
CA TYR A 10 7.05 3.32 -1.37
C TYR A 10 5.62 3.39 -0.85
N PHE A 11 5.21 4.56 -0.33
CA PHE A 11 3.86 4.78 0.22
C PHE A 11 3.01 5.70 -0.65
N ALA A 12 3.48 6.04 -1.86
CA ALA A 12 2.82 7.00 -2.74
C ALA A 12 1.38 6.60 -3.08
N ASP A 13 1.09 5.31 -3.18
CA ASP A 13 -0.24 4.76 -3.49
C ASP A 13 -1.31 5.10 -2.43
N CYS A 14 -0.93 5.20 -1.17
CA CYS A 14 -1.82 5.64 -0.09
C CYS A 14 -1.59 7.11 0.31
N ASP A 15 -0.36 7.63 0.21
CA ASP A 15 -0.05 9.00 0.62
C ASP A 15 -0.67 10.05 -0.31
N PHE A 16 -0.66 9.83 -1.63
CA PHE A 16 -1.16 10.81 -2.59
C PHE A 16 -2.66 11.09 -2.40
N PRO A 17 -3.54 10.08 -2.31
CA PRO A 17 -4.94 10.32 -2.01
C PRO A 17 -5.17 10.95 -0.63
N LEU A 18 -4.41 10.54 0.39
CA LEU A 18 -4.47 11.11 1.74
C LEU A 18 -4.14 12.62 1.73
N ILE A 19 -3.06 13.01 1.05
CA ILE A 19 -2.61 14.40 0.96
C ILE A 19 -3.63 15.26 0.23
N LYS A 20 -4.18 14.75 -0.88
CA LYS A 20 -5.23 15.43 -1.63
C LYS A 20 -6.42 15.70 -0.72
N GLU A 21 -6.96 14.70 -0.06
CA GLU A 21 -8.12 14.82 0.80
C GLU A 21 -7.88 15.77 1.99
N LEU A 22 -6.71 15.70 2.64
CA LEU A 22 -6.35 16.62 3.72
C LEU A 22 -6.38 18.09 3.26
N ARG A 23 -5.93 18.38 2.03
CA ARG A 23 -5.98 19.71 1.45
C ARG A 23 -7.41 20.15 1.10
N GLU A 24 -8.22 19.24 0.56
CA GLU A 24 -9.65 19.46 0.27
C GLU A 24 -10.44 19.77 1.54
N GLN A 25 -10.05 19.21 2.67
CA GLN A 25 -10.60 19.54 4.01
C GLN A 25 -10.02 20.84 4.61
N GLY A 26 -9.27 21.63 3.83
CA GLY A 26 -8.76 22.93 4.24
C GLY A 26 -7.50 22.89 5.12
N HIS A 27 -6.77 21.79 5.17
CA HIS A 27 -5.49 21.73 5.88
C HIS A 27 -4.34 22.19 4.99
N GLN A 28 -3.41 22.95 5.56
CA GLN A 28 -2.18 23.34 4.87
C GLN A 28 -1.17 22.20 4.94
N ILE A 29 -1.00 21.46 3.84
CA ILE A 29 -0.09 20.32 3.76
C ILE A 29 1.12 20.68 2.91
N ILE A 30 2.29 20.73 3.56
CA ILE A 30 3.59 20.77 2.88
C ILE A 30 4.02 19.30 2.69
N TYR A 31 4.00 18.84 1.45
CA TYR A 31 4.39 17.47 1.14
C TYR A 31 5.88 17.42 0.80
N ILE A 32 6.61 16.54 1.47
CA ILE A 32 8.04 16.29 1.24
C ILE A 32 8.23 14.83 0.89
N LEU A 33 8.68 14.59 -0.33
CA LEU A 33 8.95 13.25 -0.85
C LEU A 33 10.45 13.02 -0.93
N LEU A 34 10.95 12.05 -0.15
CA LEU A 34 12.37 11.71 -0.11
C LEU A 34 12.68 10.61 -1.12
N PHE A 35 13.48 10.94 -2.13
CA PHE A 35 14.09 9.98 -3.03
C PHE A 35 15.48 9.56 -2.55
N THR A 36 15.69 8.25 -2.48
CA THR A 36 16.99 7.60 -2.29
C THR A 36 17.22 6.65 -3.45
N LYS A 37 18.44 6.12 -3.60
CA LYS A 37 18.76 5.16 -4.66
C LYS A 37 17.77 3.99 -4.71
N ASP A 38 17.36 3.48 -3.55
CA ASP A 38 16.46 2.33 -3.46
C ASP A 38 14.99 2.69 -3.72
N SER A 39 14.59 3.96 -3.60
CA SER A 39 13.20 4.39 -3.72
C SER A 39 12.85 5.00 -5.08
N LEU A 40 13.71 4.88 -6.08
CA LEU A 40 13.45 5.34 -7.45
C LEU A 40 12.37 4.51 -8.17
N LYS A 41 12.15 3.27 -7.70
CA LYS A 41 11.11 2.37 -8.18
C LYS A 41 10.19 1.95 -7.05
N SER A 42 8.91 2.20 -7.23
CA SER A 42 7.85 1.80 -6.30
C SER A 42 6.62 1.36 -7.12
N THR A 43 5.51 1.13 -6.47
CA THR A 43 4.26 0.76 -7.17
C THR A 43 3.83 1.82 -8.19
N LEU A 44 3.83 3.11 -7.79
CA LEU A 44 3.36 4.21 -8.64
C LEU A 44 4.48 4.92 -9.42
N ILE A 45 5.71 4.85 -8.95
CA ILE A 45 6.81 5.68 -9.43
C ILE A 45 7.91 4.78 -9.99
N ASP A 46 8.30 5.00 -11.24
CA ASP A 46 9.41 4.31 -11.90
C ASP A 46 10.33 5.34 -12.57
N ILE A 47 11.34 5.79 -11.82
CA ILE A 47 12.33 6.75 -12.29
C ILE A 47 13.53 6.01 -12.82
N ASN A 48 13.70 6.02 -14.14
CA ASN A 48 14.81 5.37 -14.81
C ASN A 48 16.07 6.24 -14.86
N THR A 49 15.90 7.57 -14.89
CA THR A 49 17.04 8.53 -14.93
C THR A 49 16.99 9.41 -13.70
N PRO A 50 17.76 9.09 -12.65
CA PRO A 50 17.81 9.88 -11.43
C PRO A 50 18.32 11.30 -11.71
N TYR A 51 17.76 12.30 -11.02
CA TYR A 51 18.26 13.66 -11.07
C TYR A 51 19.72 13.71 -10.56
N PRO A 52 20.66 14.33 -11.29
CA PRO A 52 22.11 14.15 -11.07
C PRO A 52 22.67 14.95 -9.88
N GLN A 53 21.82 15.48 -9.01
CA GLN A 53 22.24 16.33 -7.90
C GLN A 53 21.42 16.08 -6.63
N ASN A 54 22.12 15.91 -5.49
CA ASN A 54 21.43 15.87 -4.19
C ASN A 54 20.99 17.27 -3.78
N GLY A 55 19.77 17.39 -3.28
CA GLY A 55 19.24 18.71 -2.91
C GLY A 55 17.76 18.67 -2.55
N ILE A 56 17.20 19.87 -2.45
CA ILE A 56 15.77 20.10 -2.23
C ILE A 56 15.24 20.85 -3.46
N PHE A 57 14.26 20.29 -4.11
CA PHE A 57 13.75 20.73 -5.41
C PHE A 57 12.23 20.75 -5.44
N LYS A 58 11.65 21.30 -6.48
CA LYS A 58 10.22 21.11 -6.82
C LYS A 58 10.02 19.79 -7.55
N PRO A 59 8.77 19.28 -7.63
CA PRO A 59 8.48 17.97 -8.25
C PRO A 59 8.84 17.86 -9.72
N ASP A 60 8.93 18.97 -10.44
CA ASP A 60 9.23 19.05 -11.87
C ASP A 60 10.60 18.49 -12.29
N ILE A 61 11.50 18.24 -11.34
CA ILE A 61 12.75 17.52 -11.63
C ILE A 61 12.53 16.07 -12.07
N TYR A 62 11.33 15.51 -11.79
CA TYR A 62 10.93 14.18 -12.19
C TYR A 62 9.61 14.24 -12.97
N LYS A 63 9.69 14.12 -14.29
CA LYS A 63 8.53 14.16 -15.20
C LYS A 63 7.50 13.07 -14.89
N GLU A 64 7.94 11.96 -14.32
CA GLU A 64 7.11 10.83 -13.89
C GLU A 64 6.09 11.23 -12.82
N LEU A 65 6.33 12.33 -12.10
CA LEU A 65 5.40 12.88 -11.11
C LEU A 65 4.28 13.72 -11.74
N ASN A 66 4.38 14.10 -13.00
CA ASN A 66 3.40 15.00 -13.65
C ASN A 66 1.99 14.43 -13.67
N ILE A 67 1.84 13.11 -13.86
CA ILE A 67 0.54 12.44 -13.87
C ILE A 67 -0.18 12.55 -12.51
N TYR A 68 0.55 12.73 -11.41
CA TYR A 68 0.02 12.84 -10.05
C TYR A 68 -0.17 14.29 -9.57
N LYS A 69 0.00 15.28 -10.45
CA LYS A 69 -0.03 16.70 -10.07
C LYS A 69 -1.26 17.09 -9.26
N ASP A 70 -2.44 16.57 -9.62
CA ASP A 70 -3.70 16.86 -8.93
C ASP A 70 -3.81 16.22 -7.54
N PHE A 71 -3.03 15.17 -7.28
CA PHE A 71 -2.95 14.55 -5.96
C PHE A 71 -1.97 15.28 -5.06
N ILE A 72 -0.78 15.56 -5.55
CA ILE A 72 0.33 16.06 -4.71
C ILE A 72 0.38 17.59 -4.63
N GLY A 73 -0.16 18.33 -5.62
CA GLY A 73 -0.15 19.79 -5.64
C GLY A 73 1.26 20.39 -5.62
N TYR A 74 1.76 20.88 -6.75
CA TYR A 74 3.19 21.23 -6.91
C TYR A 74 3.65 22.42 -6.07
N ASN A 75 2.74 23.35 -5.75
CA ASN A 75 3.10 24.56 -5.01
C ASN A 75 3.65 24.26 -3.62
N ASP A 76 3.02 23.31 -2.90
CA ASP A 76 3.38 22.93 -1.53
C ASP A 76 4.03 21.54 -1.46
N THR A 77 4.57 21.06 -2.58
CA THR A 77 5.32 19.80 -2.66
C THR A 77 6.78 20.06 -2.97
N TYR A 78 7.64 19.30 -2.29
CA TYR A 78 9.09 19.36 -2.42
C TYR A 78 9.69 17.96 -2.51
N ILE A 79 10.75 17.86 -3.29
CA ILE A 79 11.54 16.64 -3.44
C ILE A 79 12.85 16.82 -2.69
N ILE A 80 13.10 15.95 -1.73
CA ILE A 80 14.45 15.76 -1.19
C ILE A 80 15.11 14.67 -2.02
N ASN A 81 15.99 15.07 -2.94
CA ASN A 81 16.74 14.15 -3.76
C ASN A 81 18.04 13.77 -3.05
N ASN A 82 18.17 12.52 -2.64
CA ASN A 82 19.34 11.94 -1.96
C ASN A 82 19.76 10.62 -2.61
N VAL A 83 19.80 10.62 -3.94
CA VAL A 83 20.05 9.40 -4.74
C VAL A 83 21.55 9.17 -4.98
N ILE A 84 22.37 10.23 -4.92
CA ILE A 84 23.81 10.13 -5.10
C ILE A 84 24.46 9.77 -3.76
N PRO A 85 25.25 8.69 -3.69
CA PRO A 85 25.95 8.33 -2.47
C PRO A 85 26.84 9.45 -1.97
N GLN A 86 26.72 9.80 -0.70
CA GLN A 86 27.56 10.79 -0.05
C GLN A 86 28.88 10.14 0.38
N LYS A 87 30.00 10.76 0.02
CA LYS A 87 31.33 10.19 0.15
C LYS A 87 31.86 10.18 1.60
N SER A 88 31.34 11.05 2.45
CA SER A 88 31.79 11.18 3.84
C SER A 88 30.64 11.37 4.83
N ILE A 89 30.92 11.07 6.10
CA ILE A 89 29.96 11.35 7.20
C ILE A 89 29.69 12.86 7.32
N PHE A 90 30.66 13.69 7.01
CA PHE A 90 30.52 15.15 7.05
C PHE A 90 29.53 15.63 5.99
N GLU A 91 29.58 15.09 4.77
CA GLU A 91 28.60 15.40 3.72
C GLU A 91 27.19 14.97 4.14
N LYS A 92 27.03 13.79 4.75
CA LYS A 92 25.76 13.31 5.28
C LYS A 92 25.19 14.27 6.33
N ILE A 93 26.00 14.67 7.30
CA ILE A 93 25.58 15.61 8.36
C ILE A 93 25.22 16.97 7.76
N LYS A 94 26.03 17.51 6.85
CA LYS A 94 25.77 18.78 6.17
C LYS A 94 24.45 18.74 5.38
N PHE A 95 24.20 17.66 4.65
CA PHE A 95 22.96 17.49 3.91
C PHE A 95 21.75 17.38 4.84
N ALA A 96 21.82 16.54 5.88
CA ALA A 96 20.78 16.40 6.88
C ALA A 96 20.49 17.75 7.59
N HIS A 97 21.51 18.52 7.94
CA HIS A 97 21.34 19.86 8.51
C HIS A 97 20.57 20.80 7.56
N LYS A 98 20.88 20.78 6.26
CA LYS A 98 20.14 21.54 5.24
C LYS A 98 18.66 21.12 5.21
N VAL A 99 18.40 19.81 5.24
CA VAL A 99 17.02 19.26 5.26
C VAL A 99 16.28 19.67 6.53
N ILE A 100 16.90 19.52 7.70
CA ILE A 100 16.29 19.89 8.99
C ILE A 100 15.97 21.40 9.03
N LYS A 101 16.91 22.25 8.59
CA LYS A 101 16.69 23.69 8.52
C LYS A 101 15.52 24.04 7.60
N PHE A 102 15.44 23.38 6.44
CA PHE A 102 14.34 23.55 5.50
C PHE A 102 13.00 23.14 6.09
N ILE A 103 12.92 21.96 6.71
CA ILE A 103 11.71 21.45 7.37
C ILE A 103 11.26 22.43 8.47
N ASN A 104 12.18 22.86 9.34
CA ASN A 104 11.87 23.74 10.46
C ASN A 104 11.46 25.15 10.02
N SER A 105 11.82 25.60 8.82
CA SER A 105 11.42 26.90 8.28
C SER A 105 9.91 27.05 8.09
N PHE A 106 9.19 25.96 7.93
CA PHE A 106 7.74 25.98 7.74
C PHE A 106 6.95 26.20 9.04
N LYS A 107 7.53 25.97 10.20
CA LYS A 107 6.87 26.12 11.53
C LYS A 107 5.52 25.40 11.57
N ALA A 108 5.49 24.13 11.20
CA ALA A 108 4.28 23.33 11.15
C ALA A 108 3.82 22.88 12.54
N ASP A 109 2.53 22.59 12.69
CA ASP A 109 1.96 22.04 13.93
C ASP A 109 2.47 20.62 14.19
N TYR A 110 2.65 19.84 13.11
CA TYR A 110 3.17 18.49 13.13
C TYR A 110 4.07 18.21 11.93
N ILE A 111 5.10 17.37 12.16
CA ILE A 111 5.73 16.58 11.08
C ILE A 111 5.11 15.20 11.13
N TRP A 112 4.38 14.84 10.08
CA TRP A 112 3.78 13.52 9.93
C TRP A 112 4.62 12.70 8.95
N THR A 113 5.12 11.55 9.39
CA THR A 113 6.00 10.69 8.60
C THR A 113 5.49 9.26 8.54
N THR A 114 5.74 8.59 7.43
CA THR A 114 5.46 7.16 7.21
C THR A 114 6.69 6.28 7.41
N ARG A 115 7.82 6.88 7.74
CA ARG A 115 9.08 6.18 7.99
C ARG A 115 9.79 6.70 9.24
N PRO A 116 10.53 5.87 9.97
CA PRO A 116 11.49 6.35 10.96
C PRO A 116 12.54 7.26 10.33
N PHE A 117 12.90 8.35 11.01
CA PHE A 117 14.00 9.19 10.58
C PHE A 117 15.33 8.45 10.69
N GLN A 118 16.26 8.74 9.77
CA GLN A 118 17.61 8.25 9.84
C GLN A 118 18.38 8.97 10.97
N LYS A 119 19.52 8.41 11.39
CA LYS A 119 20.29 8.92 12.52
C LYS A 119 20.59 10.43 12.42
N GLU A 120 20.95 10.89 11.24
CA GLU A 120 21.26 12.28 10.98
C GLU A 120 20.04 13.21 11.03
N GLU A 121 18.83 12.67 10.90
CA GLU A 121 17.55 13.39 10.97
C GLU A 121 16.90 13.34 12.37
N TRP A 122 17.46 12.60 13.33
CA TRP A 122 16.88 12.49 14.70
C TRP A 122 16.59 13.83 15.38
N PRO A 123 17.33 14.92 15.14
CA PRO A 123 16.98 16.23 15.71
C PRO A 123 15.53 16.65 15.42
N LEU A 124 14.91 16.18 14.32
CA LEU A 124 13.50 16.48 14.04
C LEU A 124 12.56 16.00 15.13
N TYR A 125 12.87 14.89 15.84
CA TYR A 125 12.06 14.41 16.94
C TYR A 125 12.11 15.31 18.20
N PHE A 126 13.20 16.01 18.38
CA PHE A 126 13.41 16.83 19.59
C PHE A 126 12.83 18.24 19.44
N PHE A 127 12.83 18.77 18.24
CA PHE A 127 12.41 20.14 17.97
C PHE A 127 10.99 20.25 17.41
N ASN A 128 10.32 19.12 17.13
CA ASN A 128 9.01 19.12 16.51
C ASN A 128 8.07 18.12 17.18
N LYS A 129 6.77 18.34 17.01
CA LYS A 129 5.77 17.31 17.27
C LYS A 129 5.72 16.36 16.09
N VAL A 130 6.14 15.12 16.28
CA VAL A 130 6.16 14.11 15.22
C VAL A 130 5.01 13.15 15.38
N ALA A 131 4.27 12.92 14.30
CA ALA A 131 3.32 11.84 14.12
C ALA A 131 3.92 10.79 13.17
N LEU A 132 3.82 9.52 13.52
CA LEU A 132 4.38 8.41 12.76
C LEU A 132 3.27 7.45 12.36
N THR A 133 3.09 7.21 11.05
CA THR A 133 2.27 6.10 10.56
C THR A 133 3.13 4.88 10.31
N ILE A 134 2.69 3.73 10.81
CA ILE A 134 3.34 2.43 10.60
C ILE A 134 2.38 1.57 9.79
N HIS A 135 2.73 1.31 8.54
CA HIS A 135 1.94 0.48 7.65
C HIS A 135 1.98 -0.99 8.10
N ASP A 136 3.17 -1.53 8.33
CA ASP A 136 3.36 -2.90 8.80
C ASP A 136 3.93 -2.89 10.22
N PRO A 137 3.07 -3.08 11.25
CA PRO A 137 3.52 -3.05 12.64
C PRO A 137 4.48 -4.20 12.97
N PHE A 138 4.32 -5.35 12.30
CA PHE A 138 5.17 -6.53 12.44
C PHE A 138 5.84 -6.88 11.11
N PRO A 139 7.07 -7.43 11.12
CA PRO A 139 7.68 -7.97 9.91
C PRO A 139 6.88 -9.16 9.41
N HIS A 140 6.78 -9.31 8.09
CA HIS A 140 6.20 -10.51 7.48
C HIS A 140 7.07 -11.75 7.75
N SER A 141 6.47 -12.92 7.64
CA SER A 141 7.17 -14.21 7.80
C SER A 141 8.39 -14.28 6.89
N GLY A 142 9.58 -14.45 7.49
CA GLY A 142 10.86 -14.50 6.76
C GLY A 142 11.59 -13.18 6.59
N GLU A 143 11.05 -12.06 7.07
CA GLU A 143 11.73 -10.75 7.02
C GLU A 143 12.50 -10.45 8.31
N ASN A 144 13.79 -10.10 8.18
CA ASN A 144 14.63 -9.66 9.28
C ASN A 144 15.03 -8.17 9.07
N LEU A 145 14.80 -7.34 10.09
CA LEU A 145 15.27 -5.96 10.08
C LEU A 145 16.77 -5.89 10.41
N SER A 146 17.51 -5.05 9.69
CA SER A 146 18.89 -4.73 10.05
C SER A 146 18.95 -4.04 11.43
N LYS A 147 20.10 -4.12 12.13
CA LYS A 147 20.30 -3.47 13.44
C LYS A 147 20.01 -1.96 13.38
N GLU A 148 20.42 -1.29 12.31
CA GLU A 148 20.18 0.14 12.12
C GLU A 148 18.68 0.47 11.94
N LYS A 149 17.97 -0.27 11.10
CA LYS A 149 16.50 -0.12 10.94
C LYS A 149 15.77 -0.37 12.25
N SER A 150 16.21 -1.34 13.03
CA SER A 150 15.65 -1.64 14.36
C SER A 150 15.87 -0.48 15.34
N LEU A 151 17.06 0.14 15.35
CA LEU A 151 17.37 1.29 16.20
C LEU A 151 16.56 2.52 15.81
N ASN A 152 16.50 2.85 14.51
CA ASN A 152 15.71 3.98 14.00
C ASN A 152 14.22 3.80 14.34
N LYS A 153 13.67 2.57 14.21
CA LYS A 153 12.30 2.25 14.63
C LYS A 153 12.11 2.49 16.15
N LYS A 154 13.04 2.04 16.99
CA LYS A 154 12.98 2.24 18.44
C LYS A 154 12.96 3.73 18.81
N ILE A 155 13.84 4.53 18.21
CA ILE A 155 13.87 6.00 18.44
C ILE A 155 12.55 6.63 17.98
N ALA A 156 12.08 6.29 16.78
CA ALA A 156 10.81 6.80 16.26
C ALA A 156 9.64 6.50 17.20
N LEU A 157 9.52 5.26 17.68
CA LEU A 157 8.47 4.85 18.61
C LEU A 157 8.54 5.59 19.95
N ASN A 158 9.74 5.88 20.46
CA ASN A 158 9.89 6.57 21.74
C ASN A 158 9.56 8.06 21.65
N PHE A 159 10.02 8.72 20.60
CA PHE A 159 9.98 10.19 20.49
C PHE A 159 8.80 10.73 19.69
N SER A 160 8.11 9.91 18.89
CA SER A 160 6.87 10.36 18.24
C SER A 160 5.79 10.65 19.28
N LYS A 161 5.09 11.77 19.09
CA LYS A 161 3.98 12.18 19.96
C LYS A 161 2.71 11.38 19.68
N LYS A 162 2.49 11.03 18.43
CA LYS A 162 1.37 10.22 17.94
C LYS A 162 1.91 9.11 17.04
N ILE A 163 1.35 7.92 17.20
CA ILE A 163 1.68 6.77 16.37
C ILE A 163 0.37 6.24 15.79
N PHE A 164 0.30 6.14 14.48
CA PHE A 164 -0.82 5.55 13.78
C PHE A 164 -0.44 4.16 13.28
N ILE A 165 -1.28 3.18 13.55
CA ILE A 165 -1.25 1.87 12.93
C ILE A 165 -2.57 1.64 12.18
N LEU A 166 -2.53 0.88 11.10
CA LEU A 166 -3.65 0.75 10.17
C LEU A 166 -4.53 -0.46 10.48
N ASN A 167 -4.60 -0.81 11.79
CA ASN A 167 -5.23 -2.04 12.22
C ASN A 167 -5.53 -2.01 13.72
N GLU A 168 -6.81 -2.19 14.10
CA GLU A 168 -7.20 -2.16 15.49
C GLU A 168 -6.77 -3.42 16.26
N ARG A 169 -6.90 -4.59 15.65
CA ARG A 169 -6.58 -5.87 16.31
C ARG A 169 -5.12 -5.98 16.75
N LEU A 170 -4.21 -5.40 15.95
CA LEU A 170 -2.79 -5.47 16.25
C LEU A 170 -2.31 -4.44 17.27
N LYS A 171 -3.18 -3.52 17.74
CA LYS A 171 -2.80 -2.44 18.64
C LYS A 171 -2.22 -2.94 19.96
N ASN A 172 -2.90 -3.86 20.62
CA ASN A 172 -2.46 -4.38 21.91
C ASN A 172 -1.12 -5.11 21.78
N ASP A 173 -1.01 -6.02 20.81
CA ASP A 173 0.22 -6.76 20.56
C ASP A 173 1.39 -5.85 20.18
N PHE A 174 1.09 -4.81 19.38
CA PHE A 174 2.07 -3.78 19.04
C PHE A 174 2.56 -3.03 20.27
N CYS A 175 1.65 -2.56 21.12
CA CYS A 175 2.00 -1.83 22.34
C CYS A 175 2.84 -2.69 23.30
N VAL A 176 2.48 -3.95 23.50
CA VAL A 176 3.21 -4.91 24.34
C VAL A 176 4.60 -5.21 23.76
N LYS A 177 4.65 -5.62 22.49
CA LYS A 177 5.93 -6.02 21.83
C LYS A 177 6.95 -4.90 21.80
N PHE A 178 6.53 -3.70 21.48
CA PHE A 178 7.43 -2.54 21.33
C PHE A 178 7.52 -1.68 22.58
N LYS A 179 6.83 -2.03 23.66
CA LYS A 179 6.79 -1.29 24.94
C LYS A 179 6.40 0.18 24.74
N VAL A 180 5.36 0.41 23.93
CA VAL A 180 4.83 1.73 23.60
C VAL A 180 3.55 1.99 24.39
N SER A 181 3.41 3.20 24.96
CA SER A 181 2.19 3.58 25.66
C SER A 181 0.97 3.55 24.73
N PRO A 182 -0.12 2.83 25.10
CA PRO A 182 -1.36 2.82 24.31
C PRO A 182 -1.99 4.20 24.11
N LEU A 183 -1.70 5.16 25.00
CA LEU A 183 -2.25 6.53 24.93
C LEU A 183 -1.75 7.35 23.74
N LYS A 184 -0.62 6.98 23.16
CA LYS A 184 -0.08 7.64 21.95
C LYS A 184 -0.26 6.82 20.66
N VAL A 185 -0.84 5.61 20.76
CA VAL A 185 -1.11 4.74 19.61
C VAL A 185 -2.59 4.86 19.23
N TYR A 186 -2.81 5.33 18.03
CA TYR A 186 -4.11 5.49 17.42
C TYR A 186 -4.23 4.51 16.25
N THR A 187 -5.43 4.04 16.01
CA THR A 187 -5.71 3.17 14.88
C THR A 187 -6.48 3.94 13.82
N ASN A 188 -6.25 3.60 12.58
CA ASN A 188 -7.01 4.11 11.44
C ASN A 188 -7.08 3.03 10.38
N LYS A 189 -7.79 3.29 9.30
CA LYS A 189 -7.95 2.35 8.19
C LYS A 189 -7.04 2.74 7.02
N LEU A 190 -6.68 1.74 6.21
CA LEU A 190 -6.04 1.96 4.92
C LEU A 190 -7.12 2.40 3.93
N GLY A 191 -6.90 3.54 3.29
CA GLY A 191 -7.81 4.05 2.26
C GLY A 191 -7.54 3.45 0.89
N ARG A 192 -8.41 3.75 -0.07
CA ARG A 192 -8.30 3.30 -1.46
C ARG A 192 -7.07 3.86 -2.15
N TYR A 193 -6.54 3.10 -3.11
CA TYR A 193 -5.39 3.49 -3.92
C TYR A 193 -5.83 4.24 -5.19
N ASP A 194 -6.48 5.41 -4.99
CA ASP A 194 -7.20 6.14 -6.05
C ASP A 194 -6.33 6.53 -7.25
N CYS A 195 -5.02 6.58 -7.11
CA CYS A 195 -4.10 6.87 -8.22
C CYS A 195 -4.17 5.85 -9.37
N ILE A 196 -4.62 4.61 -9.12
CA ILE A 196 -4.78 3.61 -10.17
C ILE A 196 -5.77 4.07 -11.25
N LYS A 197 -6.74 4.91 -10.90
CA LYS A 197 -7.73 5.46 -11.84
C LYS A 197 -7.13 6.34 -12.93
N LEU A 198 -5.93 6.88 -12.73
CA LEU A 198 -5.19 7.65 -13.75
C LEU A 198 -4.74 6.77 -14.93
N PHE A 199 -4.66 5.46 -14.73
CA PHE A 199 -4.21 4.45 -15.69
C PHE A 199 -5.38 3.65 -16.27
N HIS A 200 -6.61 3.98 -15.86
CA HIS A 200 -7.81 3.30 -16.33
C HIS A 200 -8.11 3.73 -17.79
N ASN A 201 -8.20 2.75 -18.67
CA ASN A 201 -8.61 2.96 -20.05
C ASN A 201 -9.69 1.92 -20.41
N ASP A 202 -10.93 2.37 -20.51
CA ASP A 202 -12.11 1.52 -20.81
C ASP A 202 -12.04 0.83 -22.18
N GLN A 203 -11.13 1.27 -23.06
CA GLN A 203 -11.03 0.77 -24.42
C GLN A 203 -10.12 -0.46 -24.56
N ILE A 204 -9.34 -0.80 -23.55
CA ILE A 204 -8.37 -1.91 -23.62
C ILE A 204 -8.94 -3.15 -22.94
N THR A 205 -9.42 -4.10 -23.75
CA THR A 205 -9.80 -5.45 -23.29
C THR A 205 -8.69 -6.43 -23.68
N ILE A 206 -7.93 -6.93 -22.72
CA ILE A 206 -6.80 -7.84 -22.99
C ILE A 206 -7.25 -9.28 -23.26
N ASN A 207 -8.34 -9.72 -22.64
CA ASN A 207 -8.74 -11.12 -22.73
C ASN A 207 -10.23 -11.25 -23.06
N LYS A 208 -10.54 -12.04 -24.08
CA LYS A 208 -11.93 -12.35 -24.44
C LYS A 208 -12.57 -13.40 -23.52
N LYS A 209 -11.76 -14.10 -22.71
CA LYS A 209 -12.22 -15.15 -21.79
C LYS A 209 -12.27 -14.63 -20.36
N PRO A 210 -13.28 -15.02 -19.57
CA PRO A 210 -13.35 -14.63 -18.15
C PRO A 210 -12.15 -15.16 -17.37
N TYR A 211 -11.64 -14.38 -16.44
CA TYR A 211 -10.56 -14.82 -15.56
C TYR A 211 -10.66 -14.25 -14.16
N ILE A 212 -10.10 -15.01 -13.21
CA ILE A 212 -9.81 -14.54 -11.87
C ILE A 212 -8.33 -14.14 -11.79
N LEU A 213 -8.04 -13.13 -10.98
CA LEU A 213 -6.71 -12.55 -10.89
C LEU A 213 -6.10 -12.77 -9.51
N PHE A 214 -4.90 -13.35 -9.47
CA PHE A 214 -3.95 -13.15 -8.39
C PHE A 214 -2.98 -12.04 -8.80
N TYR A 215 -2.76 -11.07 -7.92
CA TYR A 215 -1.82 -9.97 -8.18
C TYR A 215 -0.89 -9.75 -6.99
N GLY A 216 0.39 -9.45 -7.26
CA GLY A 216 1.36 -9.02 -6.26
C GLY A 216 2.63 -9.84 -6.23
N ARG A 217 3.49 -9.58 -5.22
CA ARG A 217 4.77 -10.28 -5.06
C ARG A 217 4.58 -11.79 -5.01
N ILE A 218 5.37 -12.53 -5.78
CA ILE A 218 5.43 -13.99 -5.68
C ILE A 218 6.30 -14.34 -4.47
N SER A 219 5.66 -14.85 -3.41
CA SER A 219 6.33 -15.21 -2.15
C SER A 219 5.49 -16.21 -1.35
N PRO A 220 6.08 -17.02 -0.46
CA PRO A 220 5.40 -18.12 0.24
C PRO A 220 4.13 -17.70 0.97
N TYR A 221 4.15 -16.57 1.68
CA TYR A 221 2.99 -16.11 2.45
C TYR A 221 1.79 -15.71 1.57
N LYS A 222 1.96 -15.61 0.25
CA LYS A 222 0.90 -15.28 -0.70
C LYS A 222 0.06 -16.50 -1.12
N GLY A 223 0.49 -17.74 -0.82
CA GLY A 223 -0.31 -18.95 -0.95
C GLY A 223 -0.75 -19.30 -2.37
N ILE A 224 0.09 -19.00 -3.37
CA ILE A 224 -0.26 -19.20 -4.80
C ILE A 224 -0.52 -20.68 -5.10
N GLU A 225 0.20 -21.58 -4.45
CA GLU A 225 0.04 -23.01 -4.58
C GLU A 225 -1.38 -23.48 -4.19
N TYR A 226 -1.95 -22.94 -3.12
CA TYR A 226 -3.31 -23.25 -2.71
C TYR A 226 -4.33 -22.72 -3.73
N LEU A 227 -4.06 -21.56 -4.34
CA LEU A 227 -4.92 -21.03 -5.40
C LEU A 227 -4.90 -21.91 -6.64
N ILE A 228 -3.74 -22.33 -7.11
CA ILE A 228 -3.62 -23.20 -8.27
C ILE A 228 -4.40 -24.50 -8.06
N GLU A 229 -4.19 -25.16 -6.92
CA GLU A 229 -4.89 -26.41 -6.60
C GLU A 229 -6.42 -26.20 -6.50
N SER A 230 -6.86 -25.10 -5.92
CA SER A 230 -8.29 -24.74 -5.86
C SER A 230 -8.85 -24.47 -7.25
N PHE A 231 -8.09 -23.73 -8.08
CA PHE A 231 -8.51 -23.39 -9.44
C PHE A 231 -8.63 -24.64 -10.31
N LEU A 232 -7.75 -25.61 -10.19
CA LEU A 232 -7.82 -26.86 -10.95
C LEU A 232 -9.11 -27.65 -10.69
N LYS A 233 -9.64 -27.59 -9.45
CA LYS A 233 -10.95 -28.19 -9.12
C LYS A 233 -12.07 -27.45 -9.84
N ILE A 234 -12.04 -26.12 -9.82
CA ILE A 234 -13.06 -25.25 -10.41
C ILE A 234 -13.03 -25.35 -11.94
N ASN A 235 -11.85 -25.38 -12.55
CA ASN A 235 -11.69 -25.42 -13.99
C ASN A 235 -12.27 -26.69 -14.64
N LYS A 236 -12.42 -27.78 -13.88
CA LYS A 236 -13.16 -28.97 -14.33
C LYS A 236 -14.66 -28.71 -14.51
N LEU A 237 -15.24 -27.81 -13.69
CA LEU A 237 -16.64 -27.43 -13.73
C LEU A 237 -16.90 -26.22 -14.64
N HIS A 238 -15.90 -25.33 -14.75
CA HIS A 238 -15.94 -24.09 -15.51
C HIS A 238 -14.72 -23.98 -16.43
N PRO A 239 -14.64 -24.76 -17.52
CA PRO A 239 -13.46 -24.81 -18.40
C PRO A 239 -13.22 -23.51 -19.18
N GLU A 240 -14.21 -22.61 -19.24
CA GLU A 240 -14.08 -21.29 -19.83
C GLU A 240 -13.33 -20.30 -18.93
N LEU A 241 -13.32 -20.51 -17.59
CA LEU A 241 -12.66 -19.64 -16.63
C LEU A 241 -11.15 -19.82 -16.68
N ASN A 242 -10.42 -18.72 -16.62
CA ASN A 242 -8.95 -18.71 -16.56
C ASN A 242 -8.46 -18.16 -15.22
N LEU A 243 -7.22 -18.48 -14.90
CA LEU A 243 -6.47 -17.92 -13.78
C LEU A 243 -5.27 -17.15 -14.33
N ILE A 244 -5.16 -15.86 -14.00
CA ILE A 244 -3.97 -15.07 -14.24
C ILE A 244 -3.26 -14.86 -12.91
N ILE A 245 -1.98 -15.24 -12.86
CA ILE A 245 -1.07 -14.99 -11.74
C ILE A 245 -0.07 -13.93 -12.19
N ALA A 246 -0.22 -12.69 -11.71
CA ALA A 246 0.56 -11.55 -12.15
C ALA A 246 1.37 -10.91 -11.02
N GLY A 247 2.67 -10.72 -11.25
CA GLY A 247 3.58 -10.08 -10.32
C GLY A 247 5.00 -10.62 -10.42
N SER A 248 5.91 -10.12 -9.62
CA SER A 248 7.31 -10.52 -9.69
C SER A 248 7.78 -11.20 -8.40
N GLY A 249 8.70 -12.13 -8.52
CA GLY A 249 9.34 -12.79 -7.41
C GLY A 249 9.99 -14.13 -7.77
N LYS A 250 10.78 -14.66 -6.85
CA LYS A 250 11.33 -16.01 -7.00
C LYS A 250 10.23 -17.03 -6.73
N LEU A 251 9.98 -17.93 -7.68
CA LEU A 251 9.11 -19.07 -7.45
C LEU A 251 9.65 -19.89 -6.29
N TYR A 252 8.79 -20.18 -5.34
CA TYR A 252 9.11 -20.95 -4.12
C TYR A 252 8.50 -22.35 -4.14
N PHE A 253 7.78 -22.67 -5.22
CA PHE A 253 7.22 -24.00 -5.49
C PHE A 253 7.50 -24.37 -6.94
N ASP A 254 7.35 -25.66 -7.27
CA ASP A 254 7.52 -26.15 -8.65
C ASP A 254 6.28 -25.82 -9.48
N PHE A 255 6.45 -24.95 -10.47
CA PHE A 255 5.40 -24.58 -11.44
C PHE A 255 5.35 -25.49 -12.67
N SER A 256 6.31 -26.42 -12.83
CA SER A 256 6.43 -27.27 -14.03
C SER A 256 5.15 -28.07 -14.33
N PRO A 257 4.42 -28.62 -13.34
CA PRO A 257 3.19 -29.37 -13.60
C PRO A 257 2.07 -28.53 -14.23
N TYR A 258 2.11 -27.21 -14.03
CA TYR A 258 1.04 -26.31 -14.46
C TYR A 258 1.35 -25.56 -15.76
N LYS A 259 2.60 -25.62 -16.23
CA LYS A 259 3.11 -24.82 -17.36
C LYS A 259 2.32 -25.05 -18.66
N ASN A 260 1.78 -26.23 -18.87
CA ASN A 260 1.05 -26.61 -20.10
C ASN A 260 -0.48 -26.50 -19.95
N ILE A 261 -0.98 -26.04 -18.81
CA ILE A 261 -2.41 -25.85 -18.57
C ILE A 261 -2.84 -24.51 -19.16
N LYS A 262 -3.54 -24.56 -20.30
CA LYS A 262 -3.93 -23.37 -21.09
C LYS A 262 -4.79 -22.35 -20.34
N SER A 263 -5.48 -22.76 -19.29
CA SER A 263 -6.32 -21.91 -18.45
C SER A 263 -5.55 -21.23 -17.29
N ILE A 264 -4.24 -21.49 -17.15
CA ILE A 264 -3.39 -20.85 -16.14
C ILE A 264 -2.31 -20.03 -16.86
N GLU A 265 -2.28 -18.73 -16.61
CA GLU A 265 -1.27 -17.81 -17.12
C GLU A 265 -0.42 -17.27 -15.99
N LEU A 266 0.91 -17.43 -16.08
CA LEU A 266 1.88 -16.87 -15.14
C LEU A 266 2.63 -15.71 -15.78
N ARG A 267 2.44 -14.49 -15.25
CA ARG A 267 3.18 -13.27 -15.60
C ARG A 267 4.17 -12.95 -14.47
N ASN A 268 5.32 -13.63 -14.48
CA ASN A 268 6.35 -13.42 -13.45
C ASN A 268 7.36 -12.35 -13.88
N TYR A 269 6.92 -11.10 -13.85
CA TYR A 269 7.73 -9.90 -14.10
C TYR A 269 7.12 -8.70 -13.38
N TYR A 270 7.79 -7.55 -13.38
CA TYR A 270 7.25 -6.32 -12.84
C TYR A 270 6.08 -5.83 -13.70
N ILE A 271 4.90 -5.79 -13.12
CA ILE A 271 3.69 -5.30 -13.77
C ILE A 271 3.61 -3.79 -13.56
N ASN A 272 3.62 -3.01 -14.63
CA ASN A 272 3.46 -1.56 -14.54
C ASN A 272 2.02 -1.15 -14.25
N MET A 273 1.77 0.13 -14.01
CA MET A 273 0.46 0.61 -13.58
C MET A 273 -0.61 0.51 -14.67
N ASP A 274 -0.24 0.71 -15.95
CA ASP A 274 -1.18 0.55 -17.07
C ASP A 274 -1.66 -0.91 -17.15
N GLU A 275 -0.73 -1.86 -17.12
CA GLU A 275 -1.07 -3.28 -17.13
C GLU A 275 -1.82 -3.69 -15.87
N THR A 276 -1.46 -3.13 -14.70
CA THR A 276 -2.18 -3.37 -13.45
C THR A 276 -3.64 -2.94 -13.56
N ALA A 277 -3.90 -1.72 -14.03
CA ALA A 277 -5.26 -1.22 -14.21
C ALA A 277 -6.07 -2.10 -15.16
N ILE A 278 -5.48 -2.51 -16.28
CA ILE A 278 -6.13 -3.38 -17.25
C ILE A 278 -6.45 -4.76 -16.64
N LEU A 279 -5.49 -5.37 -15.93
CA LEU A 279 -5.69 -6.67 -15.31
C LEU A 279 -6.81 -6.64 -14.26
N PHE A 280 -6.85 -5.63 -13.41
CA PHE A 280 -7.90 -5.52 -12.41
C PHE A 280 -9.27 -5.24 -13.03
N ASN A 281 -9.36 -4.34 -14.01
CA ASN A 281 -10.64 -3.97 -14.63
C ASN A 281 -11.30 -5.12 -15.38
N ASN A 282 -10.51 -5.96 -16.04
CA ASN A 282 -11.03 -7.07 -16.83
C ASN A 282 -11.18 -8.38 -16.03
N ALA A 283 -10.69 -8.46 -14.80
CA ALA A 283 -10.90 -9.60 -13.93
C ALA A 283 -12.36 -9.72 -13.49
N GLU A 284 -12.87 -10.94 -13.38
CA GLU A 284 -14.16 -11.22 -12.74
C GLU A 284 -14.11 -10.79 -11.26
N PHE A 285 -13.06 -11.16 -10.56
CA PHE A 285 -12.72 -10.75 -9.20
C PHE A 285 -11.26 -11.10 -8.86
N ILE A 286 -10.80 -10.66 -7.70
CA ILE A 286 -9.41 -10.86 -7.27
C ILE A 286 -9.37 -11.95 -6.20
N VAL A 287 -8.32 -12.78 -6.21
CA VAL A 287 -8.11 -13.81 -5.20
C VAL A 287 -6.85 -13.55 -4.41
N CYS A 288 -6.98 -13.47 -3.08
CA CYS A 288 -5.91 -13.22 -2.13
C CYS A 288 -5.77 -14.41 -1.14
N PRO A 289 -5.15 -15.54 -1.55
CA PRO A 289 -5.12 -16.80 -0.79
C PRO A 289 -4.02 -16.80 0.27
N TYR A 290 -3.83 -15.68 0.96
CA TYR A 290 -2.69 -15.45 1.84
C TYR A 290 -2.64 -16.41 3.01
N THR A 291 -1.43 -16.81 3.42
CA THR A 291 -1.20 -17.60 4.63
C THR A 291 -0.82 -16.70 5.82
N ASP A 292 -0.40 -15.47 5.53
CA ASP A 292 -0.07 -14.44 6.53
C ASP A 292 -0.23 -13.04 5.91
N ALA A 293 -0.81 -12.09 6.65
CA ALA A 293 -0.91 -10.70 6.22
C ALA A 293 -1.21 -9.76 7.39
N THR A 294 -0.64 -8.56 7.38
CA THR A 294 -1.03 -7.45 8.26
C THR A 294 -2.13 -6.60 7.62
N GLN A 295 -2.04 -6.38 6.32
CA GLN A 295 -2.98 -5.65 5.47
C GLN A 295 -2.69 -5.97 3.99
N SER A 296 -3.51 -5.45 3.06
CA SER A 296 -3.29 -5.72 1.64
C SER A 296 -3.59 -4.51 0.75
N GLY A 297 -2.56 -3.92 0.16
CA GLY A 297 -2.71 -2.92 -0.90
C GLY A 297 -3.42 -3.48 -2.13
N VAL A 298 -3.27 -4.78 -2.42
CA VAL A 298 -3.97 -5.47 -3.51
C VAL A 298 -5.49 -5.39 -3.33
N ILE A 299 -5.98 -5.59 -2.12
CA ILE A 299 -7.40 -5.47 -1.79
C ILE A 299 -7.85 -4.01 -1.96
N MET A 300 -7.03 -3.03 -1.52
CA MET A 300 -7.35 -1.62 -1.72
C MET A 300 -7.40 -1.24 -3.20
N THR A 301 -6.50 -1.77 -4.02
CA THR A 301 -6.54 -1.61 -5.48
C THR A 301 -7.82 -2.21 -6.06
N ALA A 302 -8.21 -3.42 -5.66
CA ALA A 302 -9.46 -4.06 -6.06
C ALA A 302 -10.68 -3.18 -5.71
N PHE A 303 -10.76 -2.72 -4.47
CA PHE A 303 -11.87 -1.88 -3.99
C PHE A 303 -11.91 -0.51 -4.68
N THR A 304 -10.76 0.05 -5.03
CA THR A 304 -10.69 1.29 -5.82
C THR A 304 -11.36 1.15 -7.18
N LEU A 305 -11.21 -0.02 -7.80
CA LEU A 305 -11.80 -0.36 -9.10
C LEU A 305 -13.15 -1.09 -8.97
N ASN A 306 -13.77 -1.04 -7.79
CA ASN A 306 -15.04 -1.69 -7.45
C ASN A 306 -15.06 -3.21 -7.74
N LYS A 307 -13.91 -3.88 -7.59
CA LYS A 307 -13.79 -5.33 -7.74
C LYS A 307 -13.87 -6.01 -6.39
N THR A 308 -14.70 -7.03 -6.29
CA THR A 308 -14.77 -7.87 -5.10
C THR A 308 -13.57 -8.81 -4.99
N VAL A 309 -13.40 -9.42 -3.84
CA VAL A 309 -12.29 -10.33 -3.55
C VAL A 309 -12.75 -11.62 -2.90
N VAL A 310 -12.01 -12.72 -3.16
CA VAL A 310 -12.00 -13.91 -2.29
C VAL A 310 -10.66 -13.87 -1.55
N ALA A 311 -10.68 -13.79 -0.22
CA ALA A 311 -9.47 -13.58 0.57
C ALA A 311 -9.40 -14.53 1.78
N SER A 312 -8.19 -14.98 2.12
CA SER A 312 -7.98 -15.75 3.36
C SER A 312 -8.18 -14.88 4.58
N ASN A 313 -8.87 -15.43 5.59
CA ASN A 313 -9.09 -14.80 6.89
C ASN A 313 -7.83 -14.90 7.75
N VAL A 314 -6.81 -14.10 7.43
CA VAL A 314 -5.53 -14.05 8.15
C VAL A 314 -5.23 -12.63 8.60
N GLY A 315 -4.54 -12.51 9.73
CA GLY A 315 -4.09 -11.22 10.28
C GLY A 315 -5.25 -10.24 10.41
N ALA A 316 -5.16 -9.11 9.70
CA ALA A 316 -6.18 -8.07 9.71
C ALA A 316 -6.98 -7.96 8.40
N ILE A 317 -6.90 -8.94 7.54
CA ILE A 317 -7.68 -8.94 6.30
C ILE A 317 -9.18 -8.79 6.57
N ASN A 318 -9.69 -9.40 7.63
CA ASN A 318 -11.10 -9.31 8.04
C ASN A 318 -11.54 -7.96 8.64
N GLU A 319 -10.64 -7.01 8.84
CA GLU A 319 -11.01 -5.61 9.12
C GLU A 319 -11.29 -4.83 7.82
N THR A 320 -10.73 -5.31 6.71
CA THR A 320 -10.90 -4.71 5.38
C THR A 320 -11.97 -5.44 4.57
N VAL A 321 -11.91 -6.79 4.56
CA VAL A 321 -12.89 -7.63 3.86
C VAL A 321 -13.93 -8.08 4.87
N ILE A 322 -15.13 -7.52 4.76
CA ILE A 322 -16.29 -7.93 5.54
C ILE A 322 -16.99 -9.02 4.76
N ASP A 323 -17.06 -10.21 5.35
CA ASP A 323 -17.58 -11.40 4.68
C ASP A 323 -19.00 -11.20 4.14
N HIS A 324 -19.23 -11.61 2.90
CA HIS A 324 -20.47 -11.41 2.11
C HIS A 324 -20.87 -9.93 1.89
N GLN A 325 -20.12 -8.95 2.41
CA GLN A 325 -20.41 -7.52 2.20
C GLN A 325 -19.42 -6.84 1.26
N THR A 326 -18.11 -7.05 1.45
CA THR A 326 -17.07 -6.46 0.60
C THR A 326 -16.18 -7.51 -0.08
N GLY A 327 -16.43 -8.79 0.19
CA GLY A 327 -15.73 -9.94 -0.38
C GLY A 327 -16.20 -11.22 0.30
N LEU A 328 -15.55 -12.34 -0.05
CA LEU A 328 -15.73 -13.60 0.64
C LEU A 328 -14.48 -13.96 1.41
N LEU A 329 -14.63 -14.35 2.67
CA LEU A 329 -13.53 -14.79 3.53
C LEU A 329 -13.47 -16.32 3.58
N VAL A 330 -12.26 -16.86 3.39
CA VAL A 330 -12.00 -18.28 3.42
C VAL A 330 -10.97 -18.65 4.49
N LYS A 331 -11.02 -19.89 4.96
CA LYS A 331 -9.98 -20.43 5.86
C LYS A 331 -8.62 -20.46 5.13
N PRO A 332 -7.53 -19.97 5.75
CA PRO A 332 -6.21 -20.03 5.13
C PRO A 332 -5.80 -21.47 4.86
N GLN A 333 -5.06 -21.69 3.76
CA GLN A 333 -4.52 -22.99 3.36
C GLN A 333 -5.61 -24.08 3.15
N ASN A 334 -6.84 -23.68 2.95
CA ASN A 334 -7.95 -24.62 2.74
C ASN A 334 -8.40 -24.56 1.26
N ILE A 335 -7.93 -25.56 0.49
CA ILE A 335 -8.20 -25.67 -0.95
C ILE A 335 -9.71 -25.83 -1.22
N GLU A 336 -10.43 -26.58 -0.40
CA GLU A 336 -11.86 -26.84 -0.60
C GLU A 336 -12.68 -25.57 -0.37
N ASP A 337 -12.42 -24.90 0.75
CA ASP A 337 -13.12 -23.65 1.10
C ASP A 337 -12.84 -22.55 0.06
N LEU A 338 -11.58 -22.42 -0.38
CA LEU A 338 -11.20 -21.48 -1.44
C LEU A 338 -11.89 -21.81 -2.76
N SER A 339 -11.90 -23.08 -3.17
CA SER A 339 -12.54 -23.53 -4.40
C SER A 339 -14.06 -23.27 -4.39
N ASN A 340 -14.74 -23.58 -3.30
CA ASN A 340 -16.19 -23.36 -3.14
C ASN A 340 -16.56 -21.89 -3.23
N ASN A 341 -15.80 -21.00 -2.57
CA ASN A 341 -16.04 -19.57 -2.58
C ASN A 341 -15.70 -18.89 -3.92
N ILE A 342 -14.66 -19.36 -4.62
CA ILE A 342 -14.38 -18.92 -6.01
C ILE A 342 -15.54 -19.34 -6.93
N SER A 343 -15.99 -20.60 -6.86
CA SER A 343 -17.12 -21.08 -7.66
C SER A 343 -18.41 -20.32 -7.37
N LEU A 344 -18.71 -20.09 -6.09
CA LEU A 344 -19.87 -19.30 -5.65
C LEU A 344 -19.85 -17.90 -6.26
N LEU A 345 -18.73 -17.20 -6.16
CA LEU A 345 -18.62 -15.81 -6.63
C LEU A 345 -18.61 -15.73 -8.16
N TYR A 346 -18.07 -16.74 -8.84
CA TYR A 346 -18.08 -16.83 -10.30
C TYR A 346 -19.49 -17.07 -10.86
N THR A 347 -20.22 -18.02 -10.29
CA THR A 347 -21.55 -18.43 -10.78
C THR A 347 -22.67 -17.47 -10.33
N ASN A 348 -22.55 -16.90 -9.13
CA ASN A 348 -23.57 -15.99 -8.58
C ASN A 348 -23.25 -14.51 -8.90
N LYS A 349 -23.54 -14.11 -10.14
CA LYS A 349 -23.33 -12.73 -10.61
C LYS A 349 -24.11 -11.70 -9.77
N LYS A 350 -25.28 -12.05 -9.25
CA LYS A 350 -26.08 -11.15 -8.39
C LYS A 350 -25.38 -10.88 -7.07
N LEU A 351 -24.85 -11.91 -6.41
CA LEU A 351 -24.04 -11.75 -5.19
C LEU A 351 -22.84 -10.88 -5.45
N ARG A 352 -22.10 -11.13 -6.55
CA ARG A 352 -20.93 -10.34 -6.95
C ARG A 352 -21.28 -8.86 -7.12
N SER A 353 -22.31 -8.54 -7.91
CA SER A 353 -22.73 -7.15 -8.12
C SER A 353 -23.20 -6.47 -6.82
N THR A 354 -23.87 -7.20 -5.93
CA THR A 354 -24.25 -6.65 -4.61
C THR A 354 -23.02 -6.31 -3.77
N ILE A 355 -22.02 -7.18 -3.73
CA ILE A 355 -20.77 -6.94 -3.01
C ILE A 355 -20.03 -5.74 -3.60
N GLU A 356 -19.94 -5.63 -4.93
CA GLU A 356 -19.28 -4.50 -5.63
C GLU A 356 -19.98 -3.16 -5.35
N GLU A 357 -21.30 -3.15 -5.28
CA GLU A 357 -22.06 -1.95 -4.90
C GLU A 357 -21.82 -1.58 -3.42
N ASN A 358 -21.76 -2.56 -2.51
CA ASN A 358 -21.42 -2.32 -1.11
C ASN A 358 -20.00 -1.73 -0.97
N ILE A 359 -19.00 -2.26 -1.71
CA ILE A 359 -17.65 -1.71 -1.74
C ILE A 359 -17.69 -0.24 -2.14
N LYS A 360 -18.39 0.09 -3.22
CA LYS A 360 -18.55 1.47 -3.68
C LYS A 360 -19.15 2.37 -2.60
N ASN A 361 -20.21 1.92 -1.92
CA ASN A 361 -20.88 2.70 -0.89
C ASN A 361 -19.99 2.92 0.34
N ILE A 362 -19.31 1.87 0.83
CA ILE A 362 -18.48 1.92 2.04
C ILE A 362 -17.22 2.75 1.80
N TYR A 363 -16.56 2.57 0.66
CA TYR A 363 -15.23 3.14 0.40
C TYR A 363 -15.27 4.48 -0.37
N SER A 364 -16.39 4.84 -1.04
CA SER A 364 -16.46 6.11 -1.76
C SER A 364 -17.01 7.24 -0.91
N LYS A 365 -18.05 6.99 -0.12
CA LYS A 365 -18.76 8.01 0.70
C LYS A 365 -19.01 7.56 2.13
N GLY A 366 -18.82 6.28 2.42
CA GLY A 366 -19.09 5.67 3.72
C GLY A 366 -17.93 5.82 4.72
N GLU A 367 -17.97 4.98 5.73
CA GLU A 367 -17.04 5.02 6.86
C GLU A 367 -15.56 4.84 6.50
N ASN A 368 -15.28 4.17 5.35
CA ASN A 368 -13.92 3.92 4.85
C ASN A 368 -13.54 4.86 3.68
N SER A 369 -14.30 5.95 3.46
CA SER A 369 -13.92 6.99 2.51
C SER A 369 -12.70 7.77 3.00
N TRP A 370 -11.93 8.35 2.08
CA TRP A 370 -10.81 9.22 2.43
C TRP A 370 -11.25 10.40 3.30
N GLU A 371 -12.46 10.95 3.08
CA GLU A 371 -13.05 12.00 3.91
C GLU A 371 -13.10 11.61 5.39
N ASN A 372 -13.64 10.43 5.71
CA ASN A 372 -13.77 9.95 7.08
C ASN A 372 -12.43 9.50 7.67
N ILE A 373 -11.57 8.86 6.88
CA ILE A 373 -10.22 8.44 7.28
C ILE A 373 -9.38 9.66 7.68
N THR A 374 -9.37 10.71 6.86
CA THR A 374 -8.59 11.92 7.14
C THR A 374 -9.12 12.67 8.34
N LYS A 375 -10.45 12.75 8.50
CA LYS A 375 -11.07 13.32 9.69
C LYS A 375 -10.62 12.62 10.97
N GLN A 376 -10.61 11.29 10.99
CA GLN A 376 -10.12 10.50 12.14
C GLN A 376 -8.65 10.77 12.46
N TYR A 377 -7.79 10.91 11.43
CA TYR A 377 -6.39 11.29 11.62
C TYR A 377 -6.27 12.67 12.27
N ILE A 378 -6.97 13.67 11.74
CA ILE A 378 -6.93 15.04 12.24
C ILE A 378 -7.48 15.14 13.67
N ASP A 379 -8.57 14.47 13.98
CA ASP A 379 -9.13 14.45 15.33
C ASP A 379 -8.14 13.79 16.33
N SER A 380 -7.42 12.78 15.88
CA SER A 380 -6.36 12.16 16.70
C SER A 380 -5.15 13.08 16.90
N LEU A 381 -4.78 13.88 15.90
CA LEU A 381 -3.69 14.87 16.03
C LEU A 381 -4.05 16.03 16.96
N LYS A 382 -5.33 16.40 17.10
CA LYS A 382 -5.81 17.46 17.99
C LYS A 382 -5.89 17.05 19.46
N LYS A 383 -6.08 15.75 19.76
CA LYS A 383 -6.05 15.18 21.14
C LYS A 383 -4.64 15.22 21.72
#